data_220a9f309ac9323c70b5cd82d331685f
#
_entry.id   220a9f309ac9323c70b5cd82d331685f
#
_cell.length_a   1.000
_cell.length_b   1.000
_cell.length_c   1.000
_cell.angle_alpha   90.00
_cell.angle_beta   90.00
_cell.angle_gamma   90.00
#
_symmetry.space_group_name_H-M   'P 1'
#
loop_
_entity.id
_entity.type
_entity.pdbx_description
1 polymer ?
#
loop_
_entity_poly.entity_id
_entity_poly.type
_entity_poly.pdbx_seq_one_letter_code
_entity_poly.pdbx_strand_id
1 'polypeptide(L)'
;NIVDGVILPNLKMNTQAEGEPCVFLDAEGRCSIHEDRPGICRIFPLGRVYEDNSFSYILQIHECQKENRSKVKVSKWIDTPDLKKNQQFITDWHYFLKAVQARLAASGDEEQIKRTAMQILQYFYIEPYHTDCDFYEQFDKRLIQMKKLAGID
;
A
#
# COMPACT_ATOMS: atom_id res chain seq x y z
N ASN A 1 7.63 8.23 4.10
CA ASN A 1 7.81 7.78 5.49
C ASN A 1 8.86 6.67 5.57
N ILE A 2 9.57 6.61 6.68
CA ILE A 2 10.47 5.50 7.02
C ILE A 2 9.73 4.66 8.08
N VAL A 3 9.53 3.38 7.78
CA VAL A 3 8.86 2.43 8.67
C VAL A 3 9.79 1.22 8.84
N ASP A 4 10.31 1.04 10.05
CA ASP A 4 11.21 -0.07 10.41
C ASP A 4 12.36 -0.27 9.39
N GLY A 5 13.01 0.82 8.98
CA GLY A 5 14.12 0.82 8.04
C GLY A 5 13.73 0.78 6.55
N VAL A 6 12.45 0.72 6.21
CA VAL A 6 11.98 0.76 4.81
C VAL A 6 11.38 2.12 4.46
N ILE A 7 11.74 2.66 3.30
CA ILE A 7 11.18 3.93 2.78
C ILE A 7 9.93 3.61 1.96
N LEU A 8 8.78 4.08 2.45
CA LEU A 8 7.50 3.91 1.76
C LEU A 8 6.91 5.29 1.38
N PRO A 9 6.47 5.48 0.14
CA PRO A 9 5.69 6.66 -0.24
C PRO A 9 4.43 6.81 0.60
N ASN A 10 4.05 8.04 0.86
CA ASN A 10 2.83 8.35 1.60
C ASN A 10 2.07 9.49 0.90
N LEU A 11 0.77 9.56 1.15
CA LEU A 11 -0.04 10.69 0.70
C LEU A 11 0.40 11.96 1.45
N LYS A 12 0.59 13.03 0.68
CA LYS A 12 0.91 14.33 1.25
C LYS A 12 -0.36 14.96 1.83
N MET A 13 -0.27 15.41 3.08
CA MET A 13 -1.33 16.18 3.72
C MET A 13 -0.99 17.67 3.66
N ASN A 14 -2.00 18.51 3.62
CA ASN A 14 -1.82 19.96 3.68
C ASN A 14 -1.70 20.40 5.15
N THR A 15 -0.48 20.40 5.64
CA THR A 15 -0.18 20.77 7.05
C THR A 15 -0.35 22.25 7.36
N GLN A 16 -0.63 23.10 6.34
CA GLN A 16 -0.90 24.52 6.54
C GLN A 16 -2.39 24.83 6.70
N ALA A 17 -3.28 23.87 6.42
CA ALA A 17 -4.71 24.01 6.58
C ALA A 17 -5.20 23.32 7.87
N GLU A 18 -6.23 23.88 8.49
CA GLU A 18 -6.87 23.30 9.67
C GLU A 18 -7.39 21.88 9.36
N GLY A 19 -7.10 20.93 10.25
CA GLY A 19 -7.47 19.52 10.09
C GLY A 19 -6.57 18.75 9.12
N GLU A 20 -5.51 19.35 8.59
CA GLU A 20 -4.52 18.72 7.70
C GLU A 20 -5.16 17.87 6.57
N PRO A 21 -6.02 18.46 5.74
CA PRO A 21 -6.70 17.70 4.69
C PRO A 21 -5.73 17.16 3.65
N CYS A 22 -6.16 16.12 2.92
CA CYS A 22 -5.42 15.59 1.79
C CYS A 22 -5.23 16.67 0.71
N VAL A 23 -4.03 16.77 0.11
CA VAL A 23 -3.71 17.77 -0.94
C VAL A 23 -4.54 17.59 -2.22
N PHE A 24 -5.17 16.44 -2.40
CA PHE A 24 -6.04 16.14 -3.54
C PHE A 24 -7.52 16.47 -3.32
N LEU A 25 -7.88 17.14 -2.22
CA LEU A 25 -9.25 17.63 -2.04
C LEU A 25 -9.43 18.95 -2.79
N ASP A 26 -10.54 19.03 -3.52
CA ASP A 26 -11.00 20.28 -4.13
C ASP A 26 -11.71 21.21 -3.11
N ALA A 27 -12.17 22.37 -3.56
CA ALA A 27 -12.84 23.35 -2.71
C ALA A 27 -14.18 22.84 -2.11
N GLU A 28 -14.79 21.85 -2.76
CA GLU A 28 -16.02 21.19 -2.30
C GLU A 28 -15.75 19.96 -1.41
N GLY A 29 -14.48 19.69 -1.06
CA GLY A 29 -14.07 18.56 -0.25
C GLY A 29 -14.12 17.20 -0.94
N ARG A 30 -14.10 17.18 -2.30
CA ARG A 30 -14.10 15.96 -3.10
C ARG A 30 -12.69 15.66 -3.59
N CYS A 31 -12.39 14.38 -3.81
CA CYS A 31 -11.09 13.94 -4.31
C CYS A 31 -10.95 14.26 -5.81
N SER A 32 -9.99 15.13 -6.17
CA SER A 32 -9.70 15.51 -7.56
C SER A 32 -9.10 14.37 -8.40
N ILE A 33 -8.55 13.34 -7.75
CA ILE A 33 -7.99 12.13 -8.39
C ILE A 33 -8.85 10.89 -8.07
N HIS A 34 -10.17 11.05 -7.99
CA HIS A 34 -11.06 9.98 -7.50
C HIS A 34 -10.94 8.66 -8.27
N GLU A 35 -10.80 8.73 -9.58
CA GLU A 35 -10.65 7.54 -10.45
C GLU A 35 -9.31 6.84 -10.24
N ASP A 36 -8.25 7.62 -9.99
CA ASP A 36 -6.87 7.13 -9.81
C ASP A 36 -6.43 7.05 -8.35
N ARG A 37 -7.38 7.12 -7.42
CA ARG A 37 -7.07 7.13 -5.99
C ARG A 37 -6.30 5.86 -5.55
N PRO A 38 -5.31 6.02 -4.68
CA PRO A 38 -4.53 4.91 -4.15
C PRO A 38 -5.40 3.86 -3.46
N GLY A 39 -4.91 2.62 -3.42
CA GLY A 39 -5.61 1.48 -2.82
C GLY A 39 -6.07 1.71 -1.38
N ILE A 40 -5.28 2.44 -0.58
CA ILE A 40 -5.65 2.80 0.80
C ILE A 40 -6.90 3.70 0.84
N CYS A 41 -7.05 4.61 -0.12
CA CYS A 41 -8.24 5.47 -0.23
C CYS A 41 -9.45 4.70 -0.74
N ARG A 42 -9.24 3.68 -1.59
CA ARG A 42 -10.33 2.86 -2.14
C ARG A 42 -10.99 2.00 -1.06
N ILE A 43 -10.22 1.48 -0.12
CA ILE A 43 -10.78 0.62 0.94
C ILE A 43 -11.48 1.39 2.06
N PHE A 44 -11.17 2.69 2.26
CA PHE A 44 -11.79 3.45 3.34
C PHE A 44 -13.33 3.36 3.30
N PRO A 45 -14.03 3.11 4.40
CA PRO A 45 -13.58 3.03 5.79
C PRO A 45 -13.19 1.61 6.25
N LEU A 46 -12.79 0.74 5.34
CA LEU A 46 -12.30 -0.58 5.71
C LEU A 46 -10.82 -0.53 6.09
N GLY A 47 -10.43 -1.36 7.05
CA GLY A 47 -9.06 -1.73 7.36
C GLY A 47 -8.77 -3.17 6.97
N ARG A 48 -7.51 -3.61 7.12
CA ARG A 48 -7.09 -4.99 6.94
C ARG A 48 -6.48 -5.52 8.23
N VAL A 49 -6.89 -6.72 8.63
CA VAL A 49 -6.22 -7.50 9.66
C VAL A 49 -5.51 -8.65 8.96
N TYR A 50 -4.18 -8.71 9.13
CA TYR A 50 -3.35 -9.72 8.51
C TYR A 50 -3.23 -10.94 9.41
N GLU A 51 -3.40 -12.10 8.82
CA GLU A 51 -3.28 -13.43 9.41
C GLU A 51 -2.32 -14.26 8.56
N ASP A 52 -2.01 -15.50 8.93
CA ASP A 52 -1.01 -16.31 8.22
C ASP A 52 -1.20 -16.32 6.70
N ASN A 53 -0.32 -15.61 5.98
CA ASN A 53 -0.33 -15.44 4.52
C ASN A 53 -1.69 -15.00 3.92
N SER A 54 -2.49 -14.30 4.69
CA SER A 54 -3.81 -13.82 4.29
C SER A 54 -4.16 -12.52 5.00
N PHE A 55 -5.32 -11.96 4.71
CA PHE A 55 -5.92 -10.89 5.49
C PHE A 55 -7.44 -10.92 5.37
N SER A 56 -8.10 -10.35 6.35
CA SER A 56 -9.54 -10.07 6.33
C SER A 56 -9.80 -8.57 6.38
N TYR A 57 -10.94 -8.14 5.81
CA TYR A 57 -11.38 -6.75 5.91
C TYR A 57 -12.19 -6.53 7.17
N ILE A 58 -11.91 -5.45 7.87
CA ILE A 58 -12.67 -4.98 9.03
C ILE A 58 -13.25 -3.60 8.75
N LEU A 59 -14.42 -3.31 9.32
CA LEU A 59 -15.00 -1.98 9.28
C LEU A 59 -14.43 -1.14 10.43
N GLN A 60 -13.80 -0.03 10.10
CA GLN A 60 -13.35 0.98 11.07
C GLN A 60 -14.56 1.84 11.47
N ILE A 61 -15.25 1.44 12.55
CA ILE A 61 -16.58 1.94 12.90
C ILE A 61 -16.59 3.45 13.17
N HIS A 62 -15.50 3.99 13.74
CA HIS A 62 -15.41 5.40 14.14
C HIS A 62 -14.86 6.33 13.06
N GLU A 63 -14.34 5.79 11.96
CA GLU A 63 -13.69 6.57 10.89
C GLU A 63 -14.69 7.23 9.93
N CYS A 64 -15.88 6.66 9.77
CA CYS A 64 -16.90 7.22 8.89
C CYS A 64 -18.11 7.69 9.69
N GLN A 65 -18.32 9.00 9.74
CA GLN A 65 -19.38 9.64 10.50
C GLN A 65 -20.74 9.70 9.75
N LYS A 66 -20.81 9.15 8.52
CA LYS A 66 -22.07 9.16 7.75
C LYS A 66 -23.14 8.31 8.42
N GLU A 67 -24.30 8.89 8.63
CA GLU A 67 -25.53 8.19 9.02
C GLU A 67 -26.18 7.50 7.81
N ASN A 68 -27.13 6.57 8.07
CA ASN A 68 -27.92 5.87 7.04
C ASN A 68 -27.09 5.16 5.95
N ARG A 69 -26.05 4.45 6.36
CA ARG A 69 -25.16 3.71 5.45
C ARG A 69 -25.87 2.53 4.81
N SER A 70 -25.73 2.39 3.49
CA SER A 70 -26.18 1.22 2.75
C SER A 70 -25.26 0.02 2.98
N LYS A 71 -25.85 -1.18 3.00
CA LYS A 71 -25.05 -2.43 3.00
C LYS A 71 -24.51 -2.69 1.59
N VAL A 72 -23.21 -2.73 1.43
CA VAL A 72 -22.53 -3.00 0.16
C VAL A 72 -21.57 -4.16 0.36
N LYS A 73 -21.50 -5.08 -0.62
CA LYS A 73 -20.47 -6.16 -0.60
C LYS A 73 -19.08 -5.53 -0.69
N VAL A 74 -18.13 -6.03 0.10
CA VAL A 74 -16.73 -5.55 0.11
C VAL A 74 -16.12 -5.54 -1.30
N SER A 75 -16.37 -6.59 -2.10
CA SER A 75 -15.90 -6.66 -3.49
C SER A 75 -16.39 -5.52 -4.38
N LYS A 76 -17.66 -5.09 -4.20
CA LYS A 76 -18.22 -3.93 -4.91
C LYS A 76 -17.70 -2.59 -4.36
N TRP A 77 -17.40 -2.55 -3.06
CA TRP A 77 -16.86 -1.34 -2.43
C TRP A 77 -15.45 -1.03 -2.91
N ILE A 78 -14.59 -2.05 -2.99
CA ILE A 78 -13.20 -1.90 -3.41
C ILE A 78 -13.10 -1.55 -4.90
N ASP A 79 -14.03 -2.06 -5.72
CA ASP A 79 -14.16 -1.76 -7.15
C ASP A 79 -12.82 -1.87 -7.90
N THR A 80 -12.20 -3.05 -7.80
CA THR A 80 -10.99 -3.38 -8.56
C THR A 80 -11.29 -4.47 -9.60
N PRO A 81 -10.77 -4.36 -10.82
CA PRO A 81 -11.09 -5.30 -11.92
C PRO A 81 -10.76 -6.76 -11.59
N ASP A 82 -9.64 -7.03 -10.95
CA ASP A 82 -9.24 -8.37 -10.53
C ASP A 82 -8.98 -8.41 -9.02
N LEU A 83 -10.06 -8.60 -8.27
CA LEU A 83 -9.97 -8.63 -6.81
C LEU A 83 -9.04 -9.73 -6.28
N LYS A 84 -9.00 -10.90 -6.95
CA LYS A 84 -8.15 -12.01 -6.51
C LYS A 84 -6.67 -11.69 -6.67
N LYS A 85 -6.26 -11.18 -7.84
CA LYS A 85 -4.87 -10.73 -8.06
C LYS A 85 -4.51 -9.57 -7.12
N ASN A 86 -5.44 -8.64 -6.90
CA ASN A 86 -5.23 -7.53 -5.97
C ASN A 86 -5.02 -8.02 -4.53
N GLN A 87 -5.81 -8.98 -4.05
CA GLN A 87 -5.63 -9.56 -2.72
C GLN A 87 -4.29 -10.28 -2.60
N GLN A 88 -3.89 -11.06 -3.61
CA GLN A 88 -2.60 -11.72 -3.64
C GLN A 88 -1.45 -10.71 -3.59
N PHE A 89 -1.47 -9.70 -4.46
CA PHE A 89 -0.51 -8.60 -4.47
C PHE A 89 -0.35 -7.93 -3.10
N ILE A 90 -1.47 -7.64 -2.42
CA ILE A 90 -1.45 -7.00 -1.10
C ILE A 90 -0.84 -7.93 -0.06
N THR A 91 -1.18 -9.21 -0.09
CA THR A 91 -0.63 -10.23 0.83
C THR A 91 0.88 -10.37 0.63
N ASP A 92 1.30 -10.58 -0.61
CA ASP A 92 2.71 -10.79 -0.96
C ASP A 92 3.56 -9.57 -0.60
N TRP A 93 3.04 -8.36 -0.88
CA TRP A 93 3.71 -7.12 -0.51
C TRP A 93 3.84 -6.97 1.00
N HIS A 94 2.78 -7.24 1.75
CA HIS A 94 2.81 -7.13 3.20
C HIS A 94 3.85 -8.06 3.83
N TYR A 95 3.82 -9.35 3.46
CA TYR A 95 4.73 -10.33 4.05
C TYR A 95 6.16 -10.17 3.57
N PHE A 96 6.38 -9.72 2.34
CA PHE A 96 7.69 -9.31 1.88
C PHE A 96 8.27 -8.19 2.73
N LEU A 97 7.51 -7.11 2.97
CA LEU A 97 7.98 -6.02 3.83
C LEU A 97 8.29 -6.49 5.24
N LYS A 98 7.43 -7.34 5.84
CA LYS A 98 7.69 -7.91 7.18
C LYS A 98 8.98 -8.73 7.22
N ALA A 99 9.24 -9.54 6.20
CA ALA A 99 10.46 -10.33 6.11
C ALA A 99 11.70 -9.44 5.97
N VAL A 100 11.63 -8.39 5.13
CA VAL A 100 12.69 -7.39 5.01
C VAL A 100 12.96 -6.72 6.35
N GLN A 101 11.93 -6.20 7.01
CA GLN A 101 12.05 -5.51 8.30
C GLN A 101 12.70 -6.40 9.35
N ALA A 102 12.24 -7.65 9.47
CA ALA A 102 12.82 -8.61 10.42
C ALA A 102 14.32 -8.87 10.13
N ARG A 103 14.69 -9.03 8.86
CA ARG A 103 16.07 -9.23 8.45
C ARG A 103 16.96 -8.01 8.73
N LEU A 104 16.47 -6.82 8.41
CA LEU A 104 17.21 -5.57 8.66
C LEU A 104 17.39 -5.32 10.16
N ALA A 105 16.36 -5.57 10.96
CA ALA A 105 16.45 -5.46 12.41
C ALA A 105 17.48 -6.43 13.00
N ALA A 106 17.60 -7.64 12.44
CA ALA A 106 18.56 -8.63 12.88
C ALA A 106 20.00 -8.33 12.45
N SER A 107 20.21 -7.61 11.33
CA SER A 107 21.55 -7.34 10.81
C SER A 107 22.31 -6.26 11.59
N GLY A 108 21.60 -5.22 12.06
CA GLY A 108 22.21 -4.05 12.69
C GLY A 108 23.13 -3.22 11.79
N ASP A 109 23.23 -3.55 10.50
CA ASP A 109 24.10 -2.89 9.52
C ASP A 109 23.35 -1.72 8.85
N GLU A 110 23.69 -0.49 9.25
CA GLU A 110 23.06 0.73 8.72
C GLU A 110 23.22 0.90 7.21
N GLU A 111 24.36 0.52 6.65
CA GLU A 111 24.61 0.60 5.21
C GLU A 111 23.74 -0.40 4.43
N GLN A 112 23.57 -1.60 4.96
CA GLN A 112 22.65 -2.59 4.40
C GLN A 112 21.21 -2.10 4.48
N ILE A 113 20.80 -1.51 5.60
CA ILE A 113 19.45 -0.94 5.78
C ILE A 113 19.19 0.12 4.71
N LYS A 114 20.08 1.11 4.57
CA LYS A 114 19.95 2.18 3.58
C LYS A 114 19.88 1.62 2.15
N ARG A 115 20.78 0.71 1.81
CA ARG A 115 20.84 0.09 0.47
C ARG A 115 19.54 -0.64 0.13
N THR A 116 19.07 -1.49 1.04
CA THR A 116 17.84 -2.26 0.83
C THR A 116 16.62 -1.34 0.72
N ALA A 117 16.52 -0.32 1.58
CA ALA A 117 15.44 0.66 1.53
C ALA A 117 15.40 1.41 0.19
N MET A 118 16.57 1.85 -0.30
CA MET A 118 16.69 2.53 -1.60
C MET A 118 16.38 1.60 -2.77
N GLN A 119 16.77 0.34 -2.72
CA GLN A 119 16.42 -0.65 -3.74
C GLN A 119 14.90 -0.89 -3.79
N ILE A 120 14.24 -1.05 -2.65
CA ILE A 120 12.77 -1.20 -2.60
C ILE A 120 12.09 0.04 -3.19
N LEU A 121 12.51 1.23 -2.79
CA LEU A 121 11.97 2.48 -3.32
C LEU A 121 12.15 2.55 -4.85
N GLN A 122 13.34 2.25 -5.35
CA GLN A 122 13.65 2.28 -6.77
C GLN A 122 12.80 1.29 -7.56
N TYR A 123 12.79 0.00 -7.16
CA TYR A 123 12.15 -1.08 -7.91
C TYR A 123 10.63 -0.99 -7.94
N PHE A 124 10.00 -0.54 -6.85
CA PHE A 124 8.54 -0.62 -6.73
C PHE A 124 7.83 0.72 -6.92
N TYR A 125 8.55 1.85 -6.78
CA TYR A 125 7.90 3.16 -6.79
C TYR A 125 8.50 4.16 -7.79
N ILE A 126 9.80 4.10 -8.07
CA ILE A 126 10.46 5.04 -8.99
C ILE A 126 10.49 4.47 -10.40
N GLU A 127 10.88 3.20 -10.56
CA GLU A 127 10.87 2.54 -11.86
C GLU A 127 9.43 2.38 -12.36
N PRO A 128 9.08 2.96 -13.54
CA PRO A 128 7.72 2.96 -14.01
C PRO A 128 7.22 1.55 -14.35
N TYR A 129 5.93 1.32 -14.15
CA TYR A 129 5.23 0.17 -14.70
C TYR A 129 4.75 0.48 -16.10
N HIS A 130 4.85 -0.48 -17.02
CA HIS A 130 4.34 -0.33 -18.37
C HIS A 130 2.82 -0.49 -18.39
N THR A 131 2.14 0.47 -18.95
CA THR A 131 0.66 0.53 -18.96
C THR A 131 0.00 -0.47 -19.92
N ASP A 132 0.75 -0.98 -20.89
CA ASP A 132 0.36 -1.99 -21.86
C ASP A 132 0.55 -3.43 -21.39
N CYS A 133 1.10 -3.62 -20.19
CA CYS A 133 1.36 -4.92 -19.57
C CYS A 133 0.56 -5.07 -18.27
N ASP A 134 0.24 -6.33 -17.91
CA ASP A 134 -0.42 -6.62 -16.63
C ASP A 134 0.46 -6.15 -15.46
N PHE A 135 -0.11 -5.33 -14.57
CA PHE A 135 0.60 -4.79 -13.41
C PHE A 135 1.07 -5.90 -12.47
N TYR A 136 0.23 -6.88 -12.20
CA TYR A 136 0.55 -7.93 -11.24
C TYR A 136 1.70 -8.82 -11.71
N GLU A 137 1.76 -9.12 -13.01
CA GLU A 137 2.89 -9.87 -13.58
C GLU A 137 4.22 -9.09 -13.48
N GLN A 138 4.17 -7.77 -13.71
CA GLN A 138 5.34 -6.92 -13.54
C GLN A 138 5.78 -6.85 -12.07
N PHE A 139 4.82 -6.68 -11.17
CA PHE A 139 5.06 -6.69 -9.74
C PHE A 139 5.70 -8.00 -9.27
N ASP A 140 5.16 -9.15 -9.68
CA ASP A 140 5.66 -10.46 -9.28
C ASP A 140 7.13 -10.67 -9.72
N LYS A 141 7.46 -10.26 -10.94
CA LYS A 141 8.86 -10.31 -11.43
C LYS A 141 9.79 -9.45 -10.56
N ARG A 142 9.37 -8.23 -10.23
CA ARG A 142 10.12 -7.33 -9.35
C ARG A 142 10.24 -7.90 -7.94
N LEU A 143 9.19 -8.49 -7.42
CA LEU A 143 9.17 -9.10 -6.09
C LEU A 143 10.14 -10.28 -6.00
N ILE A 144 10.14 -11.19 -6.98
CA ILE A 144 11.07 -12.32 -7.05
C ILE A 144 12.53 -11.82 -7.09
N GLN A 145 12.79 -10.80 -7.89
CA GLN A 145 14.14 -10.22 -7.99
C GLN A 145 14.56 -9.54 -6.68
N MET A 146 13.67 -8.78 -6.07
CA MET A 146 13.98 -8.07 -4.83
C MET A 146 14.14 -9.02 -3.63
N LYS A 147 13.37 -10.11 -3.57
CA LYS A 147 13.57 -11.18 -2.58
C LYS A 147 14.99 -11.75 -2.66
N LYS A 148 15.47 -12.09 -3.86
CA LYS A 148 16.85 -12.57 -4.06
C LYS A 148 17.88 -11.56 -3.59
N LEU A 149 17.73 -10.27 -3.94
CA LEU A 149 18.64 -9.20 -3.54
C LEU A 149 18.64 -8.99 -2.02
N ALA A 150 17.49 -9.10 -1.40
CA ALA A 150 17.34 -8.99 0.05
C ALA A 150 17.70 -10.28 0.80
N GLY A 151 17.98 -11.39 0.11
CA GLY A 151 18.26 -12.71 0.69
C GLY A 151 17.07 -13.28 1.47
N ILE A 152 15.88 -13.12 0.91
CA ILE A 152 14.61 -13.62 1.45
C ILE A 152 14.11 -14.69 0.50
N ASP A 153 13.81 -15.87 1.02
CA ASP A 153 13.28 -17.02 0.27
C ASP A 153 11.74 -16.91 0.10
#